data_27502ef5b135ff3b096d04ac55cc82f1
#
_entry.id   27502ef5b135ff3b096d04ac55cc82f1
#
_cell.length_a   1.000
_cell.length_b   1.000
_cell.length_c   1.000
_cell.angle_alpha   90.00
_cell.angle_beta   90.00
_cell.angle_gamma   90.00
#
_symmetry.space_group_name_H-M   'P 1'
#
loop_
_entity.id
_entity.type
_entity.pdbx_description
1 polymer ?
#
loop_
_entity_poly.entity_id
_entity_poly.type
_entity_poly.pdbx_seq_one_letter_code
_entity_poly.pdbx_strand_id
1 'polypeptide(L)'
;MSSYPDPNRRYTMGLASIIYDVLDDYILHASIHKFLSSERAAALEHLKVLEDMGLYNNSIIIFDRGYYSEDMFRYCAEHGHLCVMRLKEGINLSKKCNGDMISILHGTSKEGTSDIPIRVLEIPLDDGTKEYLATNLFDPAVTKDMFRELYFYRCRT
;
A
#
# COMPACT_ATOMS: atom_id res chain seq x y z
N MET A 1 1.38 21.91 21.86
CA MET A 1 1.62 23.24 21.29
C MET A 1 2.04 23.03 19.83
N SER A 2 1.13 23.33 18.89
CA SER A 2 1.43 23.29 17.45
C SER A 2 2.19 24.56 17.12
N SER A 3 3.49 24.47 16.92
CA SER A 3 4.29 25.59 16.42
C SER A 3 4.13 25.65 14.91
N TYR A 4 3.23 26.50 14.43
CA TYR A 4 3.23 26.88 13.03
C TYR A 4 4.59 27.50 12.67
N PRO A 5 5.16 27.15 11.50
CA PRO A 5 6.40 27.76 11.04
C PRO A 5 6.23 29.28 10.91
N ASP A 6 7.24 30.03 11.35
CA ASP A 6 7.31 31.48 11.17
C ASP A 6 7.18 31.84 9.68
N PRO A 7 6.16 32.62 9.26
CA PRO A 7 5.93 32.94 7.85
C PRO A 7 7.09 33.70 7.18
N ASN A 8 8.00 34.27 7.96
CA ASN A 8 9.18 34.98 7.47
C ASN A 8 10.44 34.10 7.35
N ARG A 9 10.37 32.84 7.80
CA ARG A 9 11.46 31.87 7.65
C ARG A 9 11.26 31.01 6.41
N ARG A 10 12.23 30.99 5.50
CA ARG A 10 12.26 30.02 4.40
C ARG A 10 12.71 28.67 4.94
N TYR A 11 11.80 27.71 5.00
CA TYR A 11 12.11 26.33 5.31
C TYR A 11 12.33 25.56 4.01
N THR A 12 13.43 24.83 3.93
CA THR A 12 13.60 23.84 2.87
C THR A 12 12.85 22.59 3.30
N MET A 13 11.82 22.21 2.55
CA MET A 13 11.03 21.02 2.79
C MET A 13 11.33 19.99 1.70
N GLY A 14 11.34 18.73 2.08
CA GLY A 14 11.50 17.59 1.19
C GLY A 14 10.51 16.48 1.56
N LEU A 15 10.22 15.60 0.61
CA LEU A 15 9.52 14.34 0.84
C LEU A 15 10.59 13.29 1.13
N ALA A 16 10.66 12.79 2.36
CA ALA A 16 11.43 11.60 2.70
C ALA A 16 10.52 10.38 2.58
N SER A 17 10.97 9.36 1.87
CA SER A 17 10.27 8.09 1.69
C SER A 17 11.19 6.95 2.05
N ILE A 18 10.66 5.96 2.74
CA ILE A 18 11.41 4.77 3.17
C ILE A 18 10.60 3.52 2.89
N ILE A 19 11.28 2.41 2.62
CA ILE A 19 10.76 1.08 2.77
C ILE A 19 11.50 0.40 3.92
N TYR A 20 10.74 -0.18 4.83
CA TYR A 20 11.20 -0.64 6.13
C TYR A 20 10.78 -2.08 6.35
N ASP A 21 11.70 -2.92 6.81
CA ASP A 21 11.41 -4.28 7.22
C ASP A 21 10.94 -4.28 8.69
N VAL A 22 9.65 -4.60 8.88
CA VAL A 22 9.01 -4.57 10.20
C VAL A 22 9.34 -5.78 11.07
N LEU A 23 9.88 -6.85 10.49
CA LEU A 23 10.25 -8.05 11.21
C LEU A 23 11.70 -7.99 11.71
N ASP A 24 12.58 -7.51 10.88
CA ASP A 24 14.02 -7.43 11.16
C ASP A 24 14.47 -6.03 11.63
N ASP A 25 13.54 -5.07 11.70
CA ASP A 25 13.71 -3.74 12.29
C ASP A 25 14.81 -2.89 11.60
N TYR A 26 14.81 -2.83 10.26
CA TYR A 26 15.75 -2.00 9.52
C TYR A 26 15.19 -1.38 8.23
N ILE A 27 15.83 -0.31 7.76
CA ILE A 27 15.48 0.36 6.53
C ILE A 27 16.12 -0.38 5.34
N LEU A 28 15.30 -0.88 4.43
CA LEU A 28 15.75 -1.52 3.19
C LEU A 28 16.23 -0.48 2.17
N HIS A 29 15.47 0.60 2.02
CA HIS A 29 15.82 1.69 1.13
C HIS A 29 15.18 3.00 1.60
N ALA A 30 15.89 4.11 1.40
CA ALA A 30 15.42 5.46 1.71
C ALA A 30 15.72 6.40 0.54
N SER A 31 14.78 7.31 0.26
CA SER A 31 14.94 8.33 -0.78
C SER A 31 14.42 9.69 -0.31
N ILE A 32 15.00 10.76 -0.87
CA ILE A 32 14.57 12.14 -0.60
C ILE A 32 14.21 12.80 -1.93
N HIS A 33 13.02 13.34 -1.98
CA HIS A 33 12.47 14.00 -3.15
C HIS A 33 12.08 15.45 -2.86
N LYS A 34 11.78 16.20 -3.91
CA LYS A 34 11.20 17.55 -3.75
C LYS A 34 9.88 17.44 -2.99
N PHE A 35 9.56 18.43 -2.17
CA PHE A 35 8.37 18.46 -1.31
C PHE A 35 7.06 18.15 -2.02
N LEU A 36 6.90 18.60 -3.27
CA LEU A 36 5.70 18.35 -4.10
C LEU A 36 5.76 17.06 -4.92
N SER A 37 6.75 16.18 -4.68
CA SER A 37 6.83 14.88 -5.37
C SER A 37 5.71 13.96 -4.90
N SER A 38 5.31 13.05 -5.80
CA SER A 38 4.28 12.06 -5.49
C SER A 38 4.84 10.95 -4.59
N GLU A 39 4.18 10.71 -3.46
CA GLU A 39 4.49 9.56 -2.58
C GLU A 39 4.41 8.22 -3.33
N ARG A 40 3.47 8.09 -4.27
CA ARG A 40 3.35 6.88 -5.10
C ARG A 40 4.53 6.71 -6.04
N ALA A 41 5.06 7.81 -6.61
CA ALA A 41 6.26 7.73 -7.44
C ALA A 41 7.48 7.30 -6.63
N ALA A 42 7.64 7.80 -5.40
CA ALA A 42 8.67 7.36 -4.48
C ALA A 42 8.50 5.87 -4.10
N ALA A 43 7.27 5.42 -3.86
CA ALA A 43 6.99 4.01 -3.61
C ALA A 43 7.37 3.11 -4.79
N LEU A 44 7.08 3.51 -6.03
CA LEU A 44 7.50 2.76 -7.23
C LEU A 44 9.02 2.67 -7.35
N GLU A 45 9.75 3.71 -6.95
CA GLU A 45 11.23 3.68 -6.89
C GLU A 45 11.70 2.62 -5.90
N HIS A 46 11.09 2.55 -4.71
CA HIS A 46 11.41 1.51 -3.72
C HIS A 46 11.13 0.10 -4.26
N LEU A 47 10.00 -0.12 -4.96
CA LEU A 47 9.68 -1.42 -5.54
C LEU A 47 10.74 -1.88 -6.55
N LYS A 48 11.20 -0.97 -7.42
CA LYS A 48 12.27 -1.25 -8.39
C LYS A 48 13.59 -1.61 -7.70
N VAL A 49 13.93 -0.92 -6.61
CA VAL A 49 15.12 -1.25 -5.82
C VAL A 49 15.00 -2.64 -5.20
N LEU A 50 13.82 -3.03 -4.68
CA LEU A 50 13.58 -4.38 -4.16
C LEU A 50 13.71 -5.44 -5.26
N GLU A 51 13.24 -5.14 -6.48
CA GLU A 51 13.40 -6.01 -7.65
C GLU A 51 14.89 -6.23 -7.96
N ASP A 52 15.66 -5.14 -8.04
CA ASP A 52 17.10 -5.17 -8.30
C ASP A 52 17.88 -5.94 -7.22
N MET A 53 17.43 -5.86 -5.97
CA MET A 53 18.01 -6.59 -4.84
C MET A 53 17.51 -8.05 -4.73
N GLY A 54 16.52 -8.45 -5.53
CA GLY A 54 15.92 -9.79 -5.46
C GLY A 54 15.10 -10.07 -4.19
N LEU A 55 14.66 -9.03 -3.48
CA LEU A 55 13.98 -9.15 -2.18
C LEU A 55 12.45 -9.29 -2.28
N TYR A 56 11.89 -9.27 -3.48
CA TYR A 56 10.42 -9.25 -3.67
C TYR A 56 9.75 -10.62 -3.50
N ASN A 57 10.47 -11.73 -3.67
CA ASN A 57 9.88 -13.08 -3.77
C ASN A 57 9.31 -13.64 -2.46
N ASN A 58 9.72 -13.12 -1.30
CA ASN A 58 9.34 -13.65 0.03
C ASN A 58 8.83 -12.54 0.97
N SER A 59 8.44 -11.40 0.43
CA SER A 59 7.98 -10.26 1.23
C SER A 59 6.56 -9.86 0.87
N ILE A 60 5.82 -9.37 1.86
CA ILE A 60 4.51 -8.74 1.68
C ILE A 60 4.67 -7.26 1.96
N ILE A 61 4.39 -6.42 0.96
CA ILE A 61 4.53 -4.97 1.08
C ILE A 61 3.22 -4.38 1.58
N ILE A 62 3.28 -3.66 2.70
CA ILE A 62 2.12 -3.05 3.31
C ILE A 62 2.11 -1.56 2.99
N PHE A 63 1.06 -1.12 2.30
CA PHE A 63 0.87 0.28 1.91
C PHE A 63 -0.23 0.94 2.73
N ASP A 64 0.00 2.19 3.13
CA ASP A 64 -1.02 3.00 3.79
C ASP A 64 -2.09 3.52 2.83
N ARG A 65 -3.10 4.17 3.37
CA ARG A 65 -4.32 4.66 2.70
C ARG A 65 -4.06 5.56 1.49
N GLY A 66 -2.96 6.32 1.47
CA GLY A 66 -2.62 7.23 0.38
C GLY A 66 -2.12 6.55 -0.89
N TYR A 67 -1.62 5.34 -0.77
CA TYR A 67 -0.88 4.66 -1.85
C TYR A 67 -1.77 3.91 -2.84
N TYR A 68 -2.97 3.47 -2.43
CA TYR A 68 -3.82 2.71 -3.33
C TYR A 68 -4.16 3.50 -4.60
N SER A 69 -3.88 2.91 -5.74
CA SER A 69 -4.42 3.20 -7.05
C SER A 69 -4.45 1.91 -7.85
N GLU A 70 -5.28 1.83 -8.88
CA GLU A 70 -5.31 0.64 -9.74
C GLU A 70 -3.96 0.41 -10.40
N ASP A 71 -3.27 1.47 -10.85
CA ASP A 71 -1.94 1.37 -11.46
C ASP A 71 -0.89 0.80 -10.50
N MET A 72 -0.88 1.26 -9.24
CA MET A 72 0.04 0.75 -8.23
C MET A 72 -0.24 -0.71 -7.91
N PHE A 73 -1.52 -1.08 -7.79
CA PHE A 73 -1.91 -2.47 -7.55
C PHE A 73 -1.54 -3.37 -8.73
N ARG A 74 -1.79 -2.91 -9.98
CA ARG A 74 -1.38 -3.61 -11.20
C ARG A 74 0.13 -3.80 -11.25
N TYR A 75 0.88 -2.74 -10.97
CA TYR A 75 2.35 -2.85 -10.93
C TYR A 75 2.80 -3.95 -9.97
N CYS A 76 2.29 -3.97 -8.73
CA CYS A 76 2.63 -5.03 -7.78
C CYS A 76 2.27 -6.43 -8.32
N ALA A 77 1.07 -6.61 -8.86
CA ALA A 77 0.60 -7.90 -9.37
C ALA A 77 1.42 -8.40 -10.57
N GLU A 78 1.73 -7.51 -11.51
CA GLU A 78 2.45 -7.83 -12.75
C GLU A 78 3.94 -8.09 -12.52
N HIS A 79 4.54 -7.45 -11.51
CA HIS A 79 5.95 -7.60 -11.13
C HIS A 79 6.19 -8.63 -10.03
N GLY A 80 5.15 -9.34 -9.59
CA GLY A 80 5.27 -10.42 -8.61
C GLY A 80 5.43 -9.98 -7.16
N HIS A 81 5.17 -8.68 -6.86
CA HIS A 81 5.14 -8.21 -5.48
C HIS A 81 3.82 -8.62 -4.80
N LEU A 82 3.90 -9.30 -3.66
CA LEU A 82 2.75 -9.46 -2.79
C LEU A 82 2.50 -8.16 -2.04
N CYS A 83 1.26 -7.67 -2.06
CA CYS A 83 0.93 -6.39 -1.43
C CYS A 83 -0.37 -6.42 -0.64
N VAL A 84 -0.42 -5.59 0.40
CA VAL A 84 -1.64 -5.25 1.15
C VAL A 84 -1.76 -3.73 1.14
N MET A 85 -2.86 -3.21 0.61
CA MET A 85 -3.12 -1.77 0.46
C MET A 85 -4.39 -1.38 1.20
N ARG A 86 -4.33 -0.36 2.02
CA ARG A 86 -5.54 0.20 2.63
C ARG A 86 -6.32 1.02 1.61
N LEU A 87 -7.59 0.68 1.44
CA LEU A 87 -8.51 1.39 0.56
C LEU A 87 -9.10 2.63 1.27
N LYS A 88 -9.44 3.63 0.47
CA LYS A 88 -10.28 4.73 0.94
C LYS A 88 -11.71 4.21 1.10
N GLU A 89 -12.37 4.66 2.16
CA GLU A 89 -13.80 4.44 2.31
C GLU A 89 -14.58 5.13 1.17
N GLY A 90 -15.64 4.46 0.72
CA GLY A 90 -16.54 5.03 -0.29
C GLY A 90 -16.12 4.84 -1.75
N ILE A 91 -14.98 4.19 -2.05
CA ILE A 91 -14.67 3.76 -3.44
C ILE A 91 -15.49 2.52 -3.81
N ASN A 92 -15.62 2.23 -5.10
CA ASN A 92 -16.46 1.12 -5.58
C ASN A 92 -16.11 -0.24 -4.96
N LEU A 93 -14.83 -0.53 -4.74
CA LEU A 93 -14.36 -1.77 -4.13
C LEU A 93 -14.80 -1.88 -2.67
N SER A 94 -14.59 -0.81 -1.87
CA SER A 94 -14.99 -0.82 -0.45
C SER A 94 -16.51 -0.85 -0.28
N LYS A 95 -17.28 -0.14 -1.14
CA LYS A 95 -18.74 -0.16 -1.11
C LYS A 95 -19.37 -1.53 -1.41
N LYS A 96 -18.73 -2.31 -2.29
CA LYS A 96 -19.21 -3.64 -2.67
C LYS A 96 -18.75 -4.74 -1.72
N CYS A 97 -17.73 -4.47 -0.90
CA CYS A 97 -17.16 -5.47 -0.02
C CYS A 97 -18.08 -5.74 1.17
N ASN A 98 -18.37 -7.02 1.39
CA ASN A 98 -19.08 -7.53 2.56
C ASN A 98 -18.29 -8.72 3.11
N GLY A 99 -17.37 -8.42 4.01
CA GLY A 99 -16.51 -9.42 4.64
C GLY A 99 -15.21 -9.69 3.87
N ASP A 100 -15.21 -10.67 2.98
CA ASP A 100 -14.06 -11.08 2.14
C ASP A 100 -14.58 -11.39 0.74
N MET A 101 -14.07 -10.70 -0.26
CA MET A 101 -14.50 -10.92 -1.65
C MET A 101 -13.33 -10.88 -2.62
N ILE A 102 -13.47 -11.61 -3.73
CA ILE A 102 -12.61 -11.47 -4.89
C ILE A 102 -13.39 -10.70 -5.96
N SER A 103 -12.74 -9.69 -6.52
CA SER A 103 -13.25 -8.87 -7.62
C SER A 103 -12.24 -8.85 -8.76
N ILE A 104 -12.59 -8.22 -9.87
CA ILE A 104 -11.73 -8.04 -11.03
C ILE A 104 -11.50 -6.56 -11.26
N LEU A 105 -10.25 -6.17 -11.39
CA LEU A 105 -9.86 -4.88 -11.97
C LEU A 105 -9.77 -5.05 -13.48
N HIS A 106 -10.75 -4.48 -14.17
CA HIS A 106 -10.83 -4.62 -15.62
C HIS A 106 -9.73 -3.82 -16.32
N GLY A 107 -9.07 -4.47 -17.26
CA GLY A 107 -8.14 -3.80 -18.15
C GLY A 107 -8.85 -2.94 -19.18
N THR A 108 -8.11 -2.02 -19.78
CA THR A 108 -8.59 -1.18 -20.86
C THR A 108 -7.79 -1.42 -22.12
N SER A 109 -8.46 -1.63 -23.25
CA SER A 109 -7.82 -1.81 -24.55
C SER A 109 -6.96 -0.60 -24.97
N LYS A 110 -7.31 0.60 -24.49
CA LYS A 110 -6.55 1.81 -24.76
C LYS A 110 -5.19 1.86 -24.12
N GLU A 111 -5.04 1.21 -22.96
CA GLU A 111 -3.81 1.16 -22.17
C GLU A 111 -3.08 -0.19 -22.34
N GLY A 112 -3.67 -1.13 -23.08
CA GLY A 112 -3.10 -2.47 -23.26
C GLY A 112 -3.03 -3.28 -21.96
N THR A 113 -3.87 -2.93 -20.98
CA THR A 113 -3.90 -3.61 -19.67
C THR A 113 -4.86 -4.79 -19.67
N SER A 114 -4.50 -5.86 -18.97
CA SER A 114 -5.34 -7.06 -18.80
C SER A 114 -6.19 -6.99 -17.54
N ASP A 115 -7.21 -7.84 -17.48
CA ASP A 115 -7.99 -8.07 -16.27
C ASP A 115 -7.12 -8.73 -15.21
N ILE A 116 -7.13 -8.21 -13.98
CA ILE A 116 -6.42 -8.81 -12.85
C ILE A 116 -7.36 -9.01 -11.65
N PRO A 117 -7.23 -10.14 -10.94
CA PRO A 117 -8.00 -10.37 -9.72
C PRO A 117 -7.48 -9.49 -8.57
N ILE A 118 -8.39 -9.09 -7.70
CA ILE A 118 -8.11 -8.37 -6.46
C ILE A 118 -8.98 -8.94 -5.34
N ARG A 119 -8.37 -9.30 -4.22
CA ARG A 119 -9.09 -9.69 -3.00
C ARG A 119 -9.28 -8.47 -2.12
N VAL A 120 -10.48 -8.26 -1.65
CA VAL A 120 -10.86 -7.13 -0.80
C VAL A 120 -11.44 -7.66 0.50
N LEU A 121 -10.90 -7.20 1.62
CA LEU A 121 -11.29 -7.62 2.96
C LEU A 121 -11.85 -6.42 3.75
N GLU A 122 -12.99 -6.63 4.38
CA GLU A 122 -13.55 -5.71 5.37
C GLU A 122 -13.03 -6.10 6.76
N ILE A 123 -12.29 -5.22 7.39
CA ILE A 123 -11.69 -5.42 8.72
C ILE A 123 -12.46 -4.60 9.75
N PRO A 124 -13.21 -5.21 10.67
CA PRO A 124 -13.83 -4.49 11.77
C PRO A 124 -12.77 -4.03 12.76
N LEU A 125 -12.89 -2.79 13.24
CA LEU A 125 -12.06 -2.21 14.27
C LEU A 125 -12.78 -2.23 15.62
N ASP A 126 -12.01 -2.11 16.69
CA ASP A 126 -12.52 -2.21 18.07
C ASP A 126 -13.46 -1.03 18.45
N ASP A 127 -13.35 0.08 17.75
CA ASP A 127 -14.23 1.26 17.89
C ASP A 127 -15.54 1.17 17.09
N GLY A 128 -15.79 0.04 16.43
CA GLY A 128 -16.96 -0.22 15.61
C GLY A 128 -16.87 0.33 14.18
N THR A 129 -15.78 1.00 13.81
CA THR A 129 -15.52 1.41 12.43
C THR A 129 -14.99 0.23 11.60
N LYS A 130 -14.88 0.43 10.28
CA LYS A 130 -14.39 -0.58 9.36
C LYS A 130 -13.26 -0.03 8.53
N GLU A 131 -12.25 -0.87 8.30
CA GLU A 131 -11.22 -0.62 7.31
C GLU A 131 -11.35 -1.63 6.17
N TYR A 132 -10.87 -1.24 5.00
CA TYR A 132 -10.88 -2.09 3.81
C TYR A 132 -9.46 -2.27 3.32
N LEU A 133 -9.07 -3.53 3.12
CA LEU A 133 -7.76 -3.90 2.60
C LEU A 133 -7.91 -4.55 1.24
N ALA A 134 -7.06 -4.17 0.30
CA ALA A 134 -6.93 -4.81 -1.01
C ALA A 134 -5.60 -5.57 -1.07
N THR A 135 -5.61 -6.77 -1.64
CA THR A 135 -4.43 -7.61 -1.74
C THR A 135 -4.46 -8.50 -2.99
N ASN A 136 -3.30 -8.89 -3.47
CA ASN A 136 -3.11 -9.93 -4.47
C ASN A 136 -2.67 -11.28 -3.85
N LEU A 137 -2.81 -11.44 -2.55
CA LEU A 137 -2.59 -12.70 -1.83
C LEU A 137 -3.92 -13.46 -1.72
N PHE A 138 -4.05 -14.55 -2.51
CA PHE A 138 -5.30 -15.31 -2.64
C PHE A 138 -5.30 -16.63 -1.86
N ASP A 139 -4.22 -16.95 -1.14
CA ASP A 139 -4.15 -18.16 -0.34
C ASP A 139 -5.29 -18.17 0.70
N PRO A 140 -6.21 -19.16 0.65
CA PRO A 140 -7.32 -19.26 1.59
C PRO A 140 -6.87 -19.57 3.03
N ALA A 141 -5.66 -20.08 3.22
CA ALA A 141 -5.08 -20.28 4.54
C ALA A 141 -4.75 -18.94 5.24
N VAL A 142 -4.57 -17.85 4.46
CA VAL A 142 -4.38 -16.51 5.02
C VAL A 142 -5.74 -15.91 5.32
N THR A 143 -6.10 -15.99 6.59
CA THR A 143 -7.42 -15.55 7.09
C THR A 143 -7.50 -14.03 7.24
N LYS A 144 -8.71 -13.53 7.37
CA LYS A 144 -9.00 -12.12 7.63
C LYS A 144 -8.31 -11.60 8.91
N ASP A 145 -8.25 -12.40 9.97
CA ASP A 145 -7.59 -12.04 11.23
C ASP A 145 -6.08 -11.91 11.04
N MET A 146 -5.46 -12.78 10.24
CA MET A 146 -4.05 -12.67 9.88
C MET A 146 -3.76 -11.39 9.08
N PHE A 147 -4.65 -10.98 8.16
CA PHE A 147 -4.52 -9.70 7.46
C PHE A 147 -4.66 -8.51 8.41
N ARG A 148 -5.55 -8.60 9.40
CA ARG A 148 -5.68 -7.58 10.44
C ARG A 148 -4.37 -7.44 11.21
N GLU A 149 -3.82 -8.52 11.71
CA GLU A 149 -2.53 -8.52 12.42
C GLU A 149 -1.41 -7.97 11.55
N LEU A 150 -1.25 -8.49 10.33
CA LEU A 150 -0.24 -8.06 9.38
C LEU A 150 -0.30 -6.55 9.12
N TYR A 151 -1.50 -6.03 8.89
CA TYR A 151 -1.68 -4.61 8.63
C TYR A 151 -1.31 -3.73 9.84
N PHE A 152 -1.61 -4.20 11.05
CA PHE A 152 -1.30 -3.47 12.29
C PHE A 152 0.17 -3.57 12.73
N TYR A 153 0.96 -4.51 12.18
CA TYR A 153 2.41 -4.48 12.39
C TYR A 153 3.03 -3.14 12.00
N ARG A 154 2.51 -2.50 10.96
CA ARG A 154 2.91 -1.15 10.54
C ARG A 154 2.80 -0.10 11.66
N CYS A 155 1.87 -0.23 12.58
CA CYS A 155 1.61 0.75 13.65
C CYS A 155 2.49 0.56 14.88
N ARG A 156 3.38 -0.44 14.88
CA ARG A 156 4.25 -0.75 16.02
C ARG A 156 5.63 -0.10 15.94
N THR A 157 5.91 0.62 14.87
CA THR A 157 7.17 1.34 14.61
C THR A 157 7.07 2.83 14.93
#